data_5aa27546c90025761effdb9d48640112
#
_entry.id   5aa27546c90025761effdb9d48640112
#
_cell.length_a   1.000
_cell.length_b   1.000
_cell.length_c   1.000
_cell.angle_alpha   90.00
_cell.angle_beta   90.00
_cell.angle_gamma   90.00
#
_symmetry.space_group_name_H-M   'P 1'
#
loop_
_entity.id
_entity.type
_entity.pdbx_description
1 polymer ?
#
loop_
_entity_poly.entity_id
_entity_poly.type
_entity_poly.pdbx_seq_one_letter_code
_entity_poly.pdbx_strand_id
1 'polypeptide(L)'
;MTVTKLNLVTRKFSVERLPQSYGHNDSYESRHPSNYPGYEYSVDPEAHHDAYYTQPYQPTVTPGHDDYDLGNYSGPQHSYHDDEPILQQDDPFRAQNPYSDDYQEDMTIAPTPSPAPIRRWKTVKEVQLFQGNLVLDCPIAPKLLNQIPHSENSQRDEFTHMRYSAATCDPADFFEERFTLRQKLFAKPRHTELFIVVTMYNEDDFLFARTMTGVFKNIEHMCSRTRSKTWGKDAWKKIVVCVISDGRAKINPRTRAVMAGLGCYQDGIAKQQVNGKDVTAHIYEYTTQVGMELKGSQVHLKPRSGVPVQMIFCLKEKNQKKINSHRWFFQAFGRVLDPNICVLLDAGTQPGKDSIYRLWKAFDVEPMCGGACGEIKVMLNHGKKLINPLVAGQNFEYKLSNILDKPLESAFGFISVLPGAFSAYRYIALQNDKNGQGPLERYFLGEKMHGANAGIFTANMYLAEDRILCFEIVTKRNCRWLLQYVKSSTGETDVPDQMAEFIMQRRRWLNGSFFAAIYAITHFYQLWRSDHSVIRKFMLLIETLYQTINMLFAWFGIVSFLLSDAF
;
A
#
# COMPACT_ATOMS: atom_id res chain seq x y z
N MET A 1 32.07 -35.36 -29.01
CA MET A 1 33.53 -35.22 -29.21
C MET A 1 33.82 -33.76 -29.47
N THR A 2 34.85 -33.27 -28.78
CA THR A 2 35.55 -31.99 -28.87
C THR A 2 34.87 -30.82 -28.11
N VAL A 3 35.28 -30.71 -26.87
CA VAL A 3 35.05 -29.57 -25.94
C VAL A 3 36.05 -28.47 -26.28
N THR A 4 35.56 -27.30 -26.62
CA THR A 4 36.42 -26.10 -26.78
C THR A 4 36.28 -25.23 -25.54
N LYS A 5 37.37 -25.10 -24.79
CA LYS A 5 37.51 -24.21 -23.62
C LYS A 5 37.49 -22.77 -24.07
N LEU A 6 36.61 -21.96 -23.51
CA LEU A 6 36.67 -20.50 -23.59
C LEU A 6 37.38 -19.95 -22.35
N ASN A 7 38.55 -19.37 -22.56
CA ASN A 7 39.33 -18.68 -21.51
C ASN A 7 38.72 -17.31 -21.22
N LEU A 8 38.31 -17.08 -19.98
CA LEU A 8 37.94 -15.76 -19.47
C LEU A 8 39.21 -14.99 -19.11
N VAL A 9 39.45 -13.90 -19.84
CA VAL A 9 40.47 -12.89 -19.53
C VAL A 9 39.92 -11.95 -18.48
N THR A 10 40.40 -12.06 -17.25
CA THR A 10 40.18 -11.10 -16.17
C THR A 10 41.14 -9.92 -16.34
N ARG A 11 40.66 -8.75 -16.72
CA ARG A 11 41.43 -7.49 -16.61
C ARG A 11 41.23 -6.92 -15.21
N LYS A 12 42.32 -6.88 -14.44
CA LYS A 12 42.49 -6.08 -13.23
C LYS A 12 42.67 -4.63 -13.63
N PHE A 13 41.83 -3.72 -13.15
CA PHE A 13 42.12 -2.29 -13.15
C PHE A 13 42.75 -1.91 -11.81
N SER A 14 44.01 -1.47 -11.86
CA SER A 14 44.73 -0.86 -10.77
C SER A 14 44.32 0.60 -10.64
N VAL A 15 43.98 1.01 -9.42
CA VAL A 15 43.72 2.40 -9.04
C VAL A 15 45.05 3.02 -8.61
N GLU A 16 45.55 3.95 -9.41
CA GLU A 16 46.69 4.80 -9.02
C GLU A 16 46.24 5.86 -8.00
N ARG A 17 47.02 5.96 -6.92
CA ARG A 17 46.91 7.03 -5.92
C ARG A 17 47.68 8.23 -6.40
N LEU A 18 47.07 9.43 -6.41
CA LEU A 18 47.77 10.70 -6.50
C LEU A 18 47.97 11.33 -5.11
N PRO A 19 49.01 12.13 -4.91
CA PRO A 19 49.51 12.45 -3.58
C PRO A 19 48.82 13.62 -2.90
N GLN A 20 48.88 13.61 -1.57
CA GLN A 20 48.44 14.68 -0.67
C GLN A 20 49.36 15.89 -0.77
N SER A 21 48.82 17.10 -0.87
CA SER A 21 49.47 18.35 -0.49
C SER A 21 48.59 19.16 0.44
N TYR A 22 49.24 19.68 1.48
CA TYR A 22 48.76 20.52 2.56
C TYR A 22 48.22 21.90 2.13
N GLY A 23 47.26 22.42 2.90
CA GLY A 23 47.24 23.87 3.12
C GLY A 23 45.88 24.52 3.23
N HIS A 24 45.57 25.00 4.44
CA HIS A 24 44.80 26.18 4.86
C HIS A 24 43.29 26.30 4.65
N ASN A 25 42.66 26.50 5.79
CA ASN A 25 41.46 27.29 6.16
C ASN A 25 40.81 28.09 5.03
N ASP A 26 39.53 27.84 4.83
CA ASP A 26 38.53 28.92 4.76
C ASP A 26 37.13 28.40 4.95
N SER A 27 36.35 29.17 5.68
CA SER A 27 34.95 29.02 6.01
C SER A 27 34.08 28.81 4.76
N TYR A 28 33.44 27.65 4.62
CA TYR A 28 32.45 27.40 3.59
C TYR A 28 31.04 27.58 4.16
N GLU A 29 30.43 28.69 3.82
CA GLU A 29 29.00 28.88 3.75
C GLU A 29 28.38 27.80 2.88
N SER A 30 27.36 27.14 3.41
CA SER A 30 26.55 26.12 2.75
C SER A 30 25.77 26.73 1.57
N ARG A 31 26.29 26.67 0.37
CA ARG A 31 25.52 26.90 -0.84
C ARG A 31 24.76 25.62 -1.21
N HIS A 32 23.47 25.61 -0.90
CA HIS A 32 22.51 24.73 -1.56
C HIS A 32 22.44 25.08 -3.05
N PRO A 33 22.45 24.13 -3.97
CA PRO A 33 22.05 24.39 -5.34
C PRO A 33 20.52 24.41 -5.42
N SER A 34 19.95 25.57 -5.11
CA SER A 34 18.55 25.89 -5.39
C SER A 34 18.48 26.46 -6.82
N ASN A 35 18.37 25.59 -7.81
CA ASN A 35 17.91 25.97 -9.14
C ASN A 35 17.05 24.84 -9.70
N TYR A 36 15.89 24.64 -9.08
CA TYR A 36 14.69 24.18 -9.74
C TYR A 36 13.75 25.38 -9.85
N PRO A 37 13.04 25.61 -10.96
CA PRO A 37 12.05 26.67 -11.04
C PRO A 37 11.00 26.40 -9.96
N GLY A 38 11.04 27.20 -8.91
CA GLY A 38 10.07 27.22 -7.84
C GLY A 38 8.74 27.64 -8.45
N TYR A 39 7.74 26.77 -8.34
CA TYR A 39 6.37 27.16 -8.54
C TYR A 39 5.93 27.89 -7.26
N GLU A 40 6.06 29.20 -7.24
CA GLU A 40 5.43 30.07 -6.27
C GLU A 40 3.91 29.98 -6.45
N TYR A 41 3.21 29.51 -5.43
CA TYR A 41 1.78 29.71 -5.30
C TYR A 41 1.55 31.14 -4.83
N SER A 42 1.30 32.07 -5.75
CA SER A 42 0.68 33.33 -5.41
C SER A 42 -0.82 33.07 -5.19
N VAL A 43 -1.23 33.18 -3.95
CA VAL A 43 -2.65 33.31 -3.58
C VAL A 43 -3.03 34.76 -3.86
N ASP A 44 -3.84 34.97 -4.87
CA ASP A 44 -4.44 36.27 -5.17
C ASP A 44 -5.75 36.39 -4.36
N PRO A 45 -5.92 37.38 -3.48
CA PRO A 45 -7.08 37.49 -2.61
C PRO A 45 -8.13 38.47 -3.14
N GLU A 46 -8.48 38.47 -4.41
CA GLU A 46 -9.67 39.22 -4.88
C GLU A 46 -10.12 38.73 -6.27
N ALA A 47 -11.20 37.93 -6.30
CA ALA A 47 -12.09 37.90 -7.45
C ALA A 47 -13.52 37.64 -6.99
N HIS A 48 -14.35 38.66 -7.19
CA HIS A 48 -15.77 38.74 -6.91
C HIS A 48 -16.60 37.74 -7.71
N HIS A 49 -17.66 37.28 -7.04
CA HIS A 49 -18.99 36.87 -7.52
C HIS A 49 -19.25 36.94 -9.02
N ASP A 50 -19.71 35.81 -9.59
CA ASP A 50 -20.91 35.81 -10.42
C ASP A 50 -21.61 34.44 -10.36
N ALA A 51 -22.92 34.50 -10.08
CA ALA A 51 -23.80 33.38 -9.91
C ALA A 51 -24.33 32.91 -11.28
N TYR A 52 -24.27 31.60 -11.54
CA TYR A 52 -25.15 30.96 -12.52
C TYR A 52 -25.94 29.83 -11.89
N TYR A 53 -27.24 30.01 -11.85
CA TYR A 53 -28.27 29.02 -11.53
C TYR A 53 -28.22 27.87 -12.54
N THR A 54 -28.17 26.64 -12.09
CA THR A 54 -28.62 25.48 -12.86
C THR A 54 -29.57 24.63 -12.03
N GLN A 55 -30.73 24.37 -12.64
CA GLN A 55 -31.88 23.64 -12.12
C GLN A 55 -31.56 22.14 -11.91
N PRO A 56 -32.30 21.44 -11.03
CA PRO A 56 -32.13 20.03 -10.79
C PRO A 56 -32.76 19.16 -11.88
N TYR A 57 -32.02 18.20 -12.37
CA TYR A 57 -32.43 17.19 -13.34
C TYR A 57 -33.22 16.08 -12.64
N GLN A 58 -34.48 15.84 -13.04
CA GLN A 58 -35.30 14.69 -12.65
C GLN A 58 -35.05 13.54 -13.64
N PRO A 59 -34.93 12.28 -13.20
CA PRO A 59 -34.86 11.14 -14.12
C PRO A 59 -36.26 10.67 -14.49
N THR A 60 -36.59 10.71 -15.78
CA THR A 60 -37.73 10.04 -16.38
C THR A 60 -37.47 8.56 -16.58
N VAL A 61 -38.37 7.75 -16.08
CA VAL A 61 -38.45 6.29 -16.29
C VAL A 61 -39.22 6.02 -17.57
N THR A 62 -38.67 5.23 -18.49
CA THR A 62 -39.43 4.54 -19.53
C THR A 62 -38.99 3.09 -19.65
N PRO A 63 -39.93 2.14 -19.76
CA PRO A 63 -39.65 0.71 -19.87
C PRO A 63 -39.57 0.30 -21.34
N GLY A 64 -38.61 -0.58 -21.67
CA GLY A 64 -38.50 -1.21 -22.99
C GLY A 64 -37.87 -2.57 -22.88
N HIS A 65 -38.66 -3.60 -23.13
CA HIS A 65 -38.34 -4.98 -23.43
C HIS A 65 -37.20 -5.09 -24.45
N ASP A 66 -36.32 -6.08 -24.29
CA ASP A 66 -36.15 -7.16 -25.27
C ASP A 66 -35.20 -8.25 -24.72
N ASP A 67 -35.66 -9.48 -24.86
CA ASP A 67 -35.06 -10.75 -24.57
C ASP A 67 -33.80 -11.03 -25.42
N TYR A 68 -32.72 -11.56 -24.82
CA TYR A 68 -31.87 -12.56 -25.46
C TYR A 68 -31.44 -13.62 -24.43
N ASP A 69 -31.96 -14.82 -24.68
CA ASP A 69 -31.73 -16.10 -24.09
C ASP A 69 -30.27 -16.56 -24.32
N LEU A 70 -29.54 -16.94 -23.26
CA LEU A 70 -28.34 -17.75 -23.34
C LEU A 70 -28.22 -18.66 -22.10
N GLY A 71 -28.60 -19.88 -22.36
CA GLY A 71 -28.08 -21.17 -21.90
C GLY A 71 -27.70 -21.33 -20.41
N ASN A 72 -28.51 -22.10 -19.72
CA ASN A 72 -28.31 -22.81 -18.47
C ASN A 72 -26.91 -23.35 -18.22
N TYR A 73 -26.29 -22.96 -17.10
CA TYR A 73 -25.43 -23.81 -16.30
C TYR A 73 -25.84 -23.67 -14.83
N SER A 74 -26.51 -24.71 -14.34
CA SER A 74 -26.97 -24.86 -12.97
C SER A 74 -25.82 -25.29 -12.05
N GLY A 75 -25.45 -24.39 -11.12
CA GLY A 75 -24.74 -24.74 -9.89
C GLY A 75 -25.61 -24.33 -8.70
N PRO A 76 -25.54 -24.99 -7.54
CA PRO A 76 -26.54 -24.88 -6.50
C PRO A 76 -26.61 -23.48 -5.90
N GLN A 77 -27.79 -22.91 -5.99
CA GLN A 77 -28.20 -21.67 -5.31
C GLN A 77 -28.38 -21.97 -3.82
N HIS A 78 -27.60 -21.32 -3.00
CA HIS A 78 -28.02 -21.03 -1.61
C HIS A 78 -28.71 -19.68 -1.61
N SER A 79 -30.03 -19.74 -1.51
CA SER A 79 -30.91 -18.59 -1.23
C SER A 79 -30.66 -18.11 0.19
N TYR A 80 -30.26 -16.85 0.35
CA TYR A 80 -30.35 -16.16 1.63
C TYR A 80 -31.72 -15.50 1.71
N HIS A 81 -32.56 -16.02 2.60
CA HIS A 81 -33.72 -15.31 3.11
C HIS A 81 -33.24 -14.34 4.18
N ASP A 82 -33.58 -13.07 4.04
CA ASP A 82 -33.60 -12.10 5.13
C ASP A 82 -34.81 -12.40 6.01
N ASP A 83 -34.64 -12.12 7.31
CA ASP A 83 -35.59 -12.18 8.41
C ASP A 83 -35.63 -13.51 9.21
N GLU A 84 -34.73 -13.54 10.23
CA GLU A 84 -35.14 -14.11 11.55
C GLU A 84 -34.22 -13.60 12.68
N PRO A 85 -34.75 -13.53 13.93
CA PRO A 85 -34.11 -12.83 15.05
C PRO A 85 -33.02 -13.69 15.70
N ILE A 86 -31.97 -13.01 16.15
CA ILE A 86 -30.80 -13.58 16.85
C ILE A 86 -31.24 -14.30 18.12
N LEU A 87 -31.24 -15.62 18.07
CA LEU A 87 -31.29 -16.47 19.24
C LEU A 87 -29.93 -16.49 19.94
N GLN A 88 -29.98 -16.38 21.26
CA GLN A 88 -28.88 -16.43 22.20
C GLN A 88 -28.00 -17.67 21.97
N GLN A 89 -26.72 -17.47 21.80
CA GLN A 89 -25.70 -18.52 21.88
C GLN A 89 -25.37 -18.78 23.36
N ASP A 90 -25.54 -20.01 23.76
CA ASP A 90 -25.20 -20.54 25.06
C ASP A 90 -23.70 -20.50 25.33
N ASP A 91 -23.36 -20.12 26.54
CA ASP A 91 -22.00 -20.04 27.09
C ASP A 91 -21.50 -21.46 27.44
N PRO A 92 -20.39 -21.98 26.91
CA PRO A 92 -19.93 -23.34 27.13
C PRO A 92 -19.21 -23.60 28.48
N PHE A 93 -19.20 -22.64 29.41
CA PHE A 93 -18.58 -22.83 30.73
C PHE A 93 -19.59 -22.81 31.88
N ARG A 94 -20.58 -23.73 31.87
CA ARG A 94 -21.34 -24.02 33.06
C ARG A 94 -20.88 -25.38 33.61
N ALA A 95 -20.04 -25.32 34.63
CA ALA A 95 -19.63 -26.49 35.39
C ALA A 95 -20.86 -27.18 36.04
N GLN A 96 -21.02 -28.45 35.74
CA GLN A 96 -21.99 -29.33 36.40
C GLN A 96 -21.57 -29.54 37.86
N ASN A 97 -22.45 -29.19 38.78
CA ASN A 97 -22.36 -29.57 40.17
C ASN A 97 -23.19 -30.87 40.36
N PRO A 98 -22.62 -31.99 40.84
CA PRO A 98 -23.35 -33.20 41.10
C PRO A 98 -23.67 -33.31 42.60
N TYR A 99 -24.77 -32.75 43.03
CA TYR A 99 -25.47 -33.22 44.26
C TYR A 99 -26.94 -32.85 44.13
N SER A 100 -27.74 -33.86 43.81
CA SER A 100 -29.17 -33.91 44.00
C SER A 100 -29.45 -34.48 45.37
N ASP A 101 -30.17 -33.77 46.23
CA ASP A 101 -30.94 -34.35 47.27
C ASP A 101 -32.34 -33.75 47.32
N ASP A 102 -33.32 -34.63 47.25
CA ASP A 102 -34.73 -34.40 47.36
C ASP A 102 -35.10 -33.71 48.69
N TYR A 103 -35.86 -32.62 48.65
CA TYR A 103 -36.87 -32.28 49.62
C TYR A 103 -37.99 -31.50 48.95
N GLN A 104 -39.14 -32.13 48.79
CA GLN A 104 -40.43 -31.49 48.57
C GLN A 104 -40.82 -30.69 49.80
N GLU A 105 -40.95 -29.37 49.70
CA GLU A 105 -41.84 -28.60 50.58
C GLU A 105 -42.61 -27.58 49.74
N ASP A 106 -43.90 -27.76 49.81
CA ASP A 106 -44.96 -26.97 49.21
C ASP A 106 -45.05 -25.61 49.92
N MET A 107 -44.52 -24.55 49.27
CA MET A 107 -44.75 -23.17 49.67
C MET A 107 -45.12 -22.33 48.45
N THR A 108 -46.39 -21.98 48.37
CA THR A 108 -46.90 -20.93 47.45
C THR A 108 -46.23 -19.60 47.73
N ILE A 109 -45.19 -19.30 46.95
CA ILE A 109 -44.55 -17.99 46.96
C ILE A 109 -45.25 -17.10 45.93
N ALA A 110 -45.78 -15.96 46.40
CA ALA A 110 -46.33 -14.91 45.57
C ALA A 110 -45.31 -14.46 44.49
N PRO A 111 -45.73 -14.12 43.25
CA PRO A 111 -44.82 -13.76 42.20
C PRO A 111 -44.04 -12.48 42.56
N THR A 112 -42.74 -12.62 42.68
CA THR A 112 -41.84 -11.49 42.84
C THR A 112 -41.99 -10.57 41.63
N PRO A 113 -42.16 -9.24 41.77
CA PRO A 113 -42.27 -8.33 40.64
C PRO A 113 -40.99 -8.39 39.82
N SER A 114 -41.13 -8.67 38.53
CA SER A 114 -40.02 -8.65 37.56
C SER A 114 -39.25 -7.34 37.69
N PRO A 115 -37.90 -7.36 37.76
CA PRO A 115 -37.12 -6.14 37.82
C PRO A 115 -37.43 -5.29 36.59
N ALA A 116 -37.80 -4.04 36.80
CA ALA A 116 -38.11 -3.09 35.74
C ALA A 116 -36.93 -3.06 34.76
N PRO A 117 -37.18 -3.01 33.44
CA PRO A 117 -36.10 -3.00 32.44
C PRO A 117 -35.19 -1.80 32.72
N ILE A 118 -33.90 -2.09 32.94
CA ILE A 118 -32.89 -1.05 33.14
C ILE A 118 -32.88 -0.19 31.90
N ARG A 119 -33.45 1.01 31.99
CA ARG A 119 -33.36 2.03 30.92
C ARG A 119 -31.87 2.35 30.73
N ARG A 120 -31.26 1.79 29.69
CA ARG A 120 -29.96 2.22 29.25
C ARG A 120 -30.08 3.65 28.69
N TRP A 121 -29.71 4.63 29.50
CA TRP A 121 -29.59 6.00 29.07
C TRP A 121 -28.49 6.04 28.00
N LYS A 122 -28.86 6.37 26.77
CA LYS A 122 -27.86 6.72 25.75
C LYS A 122 -27.25 8.06 26.18
N THR A 123 -26.09 8.05 26.78
CA THR A 123 -25.35 9.26 27.08
C THR A 123 -24.86 9.82 25.75
N VAL A 124 -25.51 10.83 25.22
CA VAL A 124 -25.08 11.59 24.06
C VAL A 124 -24.04 12.58 24.58
N LYS A 125 -22.77 12.39 24.23
CA LYS A 125 -21.70 13.33 24.49
C LYS A 125 -21.57 14.23 23.26
N GLU A 126 -21.80 15.51 23.41
CA GLU A 126 -21.44 16.49 22.39
C GLU A 126 -19.92 16.57 22.29
N VAL A 127 -19.39 16.41 21.10
CA VAL A 127 -17.98 16.49 20.80
C VAL A 127 -17.76 17.66 19.86
N GLN A 128 -16.88 18.58 20.25
CA GLN A 128 -16.48 19.68 19.37
C GLN A 128 -15.72 19.12 18.16
N LEU A 129 -16.10 19.57 16.98
CA LEU A 129 -15.44 19.17 15.75
C LEU A 129 -14.16 20.00 15.53
N PHE A 130 -13.10 19.33 15.15
CA PHE A 130 -11.86 19.99 14.77
C PHE A 130 -11.94 20.39 13.28
N GLN A 131 -12.00 21.69 13.01
CA GLN A 131 -12.18 22.23 11.64
C GLN A 131 -13.37 21.61 10.87
N GLY A 132 -14.45 21.28 11.58
CA GLY A 132 -15.63 20.63 10.99
C GLY A 132 -15.56 19.10 10.96
N ASN A 133 -14.45 18.49 11.32
CA ASN A 133 -14.19 17.05 11.26
C ASN A 133 -14.22 16.41 12.64
N LEU A 134 -14.73 15.17 12.72
CA LEU A 134 -14.68 14.41 13.98
C LEU A 134 -13.28 13.87 14.21
N VAL A 135 -12.63 14.40 15.24
CA VAL A 135 -11.31 13.96 15.72
C VAL A 135 -11.38 13.69 17.21
N LEU A 136 -10.90 12.55 17.64
CA LEU A 136 -10.86 12.13 19.05
C LEU A 136 -9.43 11.73 19.44
N ASP A 137 -8.97 12.24 20.57
CA ASP A 137 -7.76 11.73 21.22
C ASP A 137 -8.18 10.72 22.30
N CYS A 138 -7.86 9.46 22.08
CA CYS A 138 -8.29 8.33 22.89
C CYS A 138 -7.10 7.82 23.70
N PRO A 139 -7.19 7.75 25.04
CA PRO A 139 -6.09 7.22 25.83
C PRO A 139 -5.86 5.74 25.51
N ILE A 140 -4.61 5.35 25.45
CA ILE A 140 -4.20 3.96 25.26
C ILE A 140 -4.52 3.15 26.52
N ALA A 141 -4.92 1.89 26.33
CA ALA A 141 -5.26 0.99 27.43
C ALA A 141 -4.11 0.93 28.47
N PRO A 142 -4.40 1.09 29.78
CA PRO A 142 -3.36 1.12 30.82
C PRO A 142 -2.48 -0.12 30.85
N LYS A 143 -3.04 -1.31 30.53
CA LYS A 143 -2.27 -2.57 30.42
C LYS A 143 -1.19 -2.49 29.35
N LEU A 144 -1.46 -1.82 28.23
CA LEU A 144 -0.51 -1.63 27.14
C LEU A 144 0.54 -0.58 27.53
N LEU A 145 0.11 0.55 28.10
CA LEU A 145 0.99 1.62 28.57
C LEU A 145 2.02 1.12 29.59
N ASN A 146 1.60 0.31 30.54
CA ASN A 146 2.47 -0.25 31.59
C ASN A 146 3.52 -1.25 31.04
N GLN A 147 3.34 -1.77 29.83
CA GLN A 147 4.29 -2.68 29.18
C GLN A 147 5.30 -1.96 28.28
N ILE A 148 5.09 -0.67 27.99
CA ILE A 148 5.96 0.13 27.14
C ILE A 148 7.07 0.75 27.99
N PRO A 149 8.34 0.76 27.53
CA PRO A 149 9.43 1.38 28.27
C PRO A 149 9.14 2.87 28.51
N HIS A 150 9.11 3.27 29.77
CA HIS A 150 8.99 4.67 30.14
C HIS A 150 10.34 5.37 29.91
N SER A 151 10.43 6.20 28.89
CA SER A 151 11.50 7.19 28.74
C SER A 151 10.96 8.56 29.15
N GLU A 152 11.82 9.52 29.44
CA GLU A 152 11.42 10.91 29.74
C GLU A 152 10.52 11.54 28.66
N ASN A 153 10.57 11.00 27.43
CA ASN A 153 9.70 11.37 26.32
C ASN A 153 8.37 10.59 26.26
N SER A 154 8.13 9.61 27.13
CA SER A 154 6.94 8.74 27.11
C SER A 154 5.65 9.44 27.56
N GLN A 155 5.76 10.64 28.16
CA GLN A 155 4.62 11.46 28.54
C GLN A 155 4.03 12.28 27.39
N ARG A 156 4.61 12.21 26.19
CA ARG A 156 4.05 12.90 25.02
C ARG A 156 2.76 12.25 24.59
N ASP A 157 1.78 13.05 24.17
CA ASP A 157 0.47 12.60 23.71
C ASP A 157 0.57 11.55 22.58
N GLU A 158 1.61 11.61 21.75
CA GLU A 158 1.83 10.63 20.69
C GLU A 158 2.07 9.19 21.16
N PHE A 159 2.49 9.01 22.41
CA PHE A 159 2.73 7.69 23.04
C PHE A 159 1.63 7.28 24.02
N THR A 160 0.86 8.23 24.52
CA THR A 160 -0.18 7.99 25.53
C THR A 160 -1.59 7.99 24.96
N HIS A 161 -1.78 8.66 23.81
CA HIS A 161 -3.09 8.78 23.15
C HIS A 161 -3.02 8.35 21.69
N MET A 162 -4.00 7.58 21.29
CA MET A 162 -4.28 7.30 19.88
C MET A 162 -5.23 8.37 19.36
N ARG A 163 -4.89 9.00 18.23
CA ARG A 163 -5.77 9.94 17.55
C ARG A 163 -6.64 9.19 16.56
N TYR A 164 -7.96 9.39 16.64
CA TYR A 164 -8.94 8.85 15.71
C TYR A 164 -9.56 9.97 14.90
N SER A 165 -9.68 9.80 13.60
CA SER A 165 -10.41 10.70 12.70
C SER A 165 -11.40 9.90 11.85
N ALA A 166 -12.63 10.38 11.74
CA ALA A 166 -13.66 9.80 10.89
C ALA A 166 -13.73 10.57 9.57
N ALA A 167 -13.18 10.02 8.50
CA ALA A 167 -13.24 10.64 7.18
C ALA A 167 -14.59 10.41 6.51
N THR A 168 -15.23 11.48 6.06
CA THR A 168 -16.56 11.47 5.41
C THR A 168 -16.51 11.86 3.94
N CYS A 169 -15.31 11.98 3.36
CA CYS A 169 -15.06 12.43 2.00
C CYS A 169 -14.41 11.36 1.13
N ASP A 170 -14.31 11.62 -0.15
CA ASP A 170 -13.46 10.88 -1.07
C ASP A 170 -11.97 11.14 -0.77
N PRO A 171 -11.05 10.19 -1.03
CA PRO A 171 -9.61 10.41 -0.83
C PRO A 171 -9.03 11.64 -1.53
N ALA A 172 -9.60 12.03 -2.69
CA ALA A 172 -9.14 13.21 -3.41
C ALA A 172 -9.45 14.51 -2.68
N ASP A 173 -10.57 14.55 -1.93
CA ASP A 173 -11.07 15.75 -1.26
C ASP A 173 -10.56 15.88 0.18
N PHE A 174 -9.79 14.91 0.66
CA PHE A 174 -9.32 14.83 2.05
C PHE A 174 -8.57 16.09 2.51
N PHE A 175 -7.74 16.65 1.65
CA PHE A 175 -6.97 17.85 1.94
C PHE A 175 -7.85 19.11 1.88
N GLU A 176 -8.73 19.22 0.90
CA GLU A 176 -9.68 20.34 0.73
C GLU A 176 -10.71 20.39 1.86
N GLU A 177 -11.17 19.24 2.35
CA GLU A 177 -12.05 19.13 3.52
C GLU A 177 -11.30 19.35 4.87
N ARG A 178 -10.05 19.82 4.80
CA ARG A 178 -9.21 20.20 5.95
C ARG A 178 -8.93 19.08 6.95
N PHE A 179 -8.94 17.83 6.50
CA PHE A 179 -8.40 16.77 7.30
C PHE A 179 -6.89 16.89 7.41
N THR A 180 -6.34 16.57 8.57
CA THR A 180 -4.90 16.66 8.83
C THR A 180 -4.41 15.46 9.62
N LEU A 181 -3.10 15.24 9.61
CA LEU A 181 -2.43 14.13 10.28
C LEU A 181 -1.56 14.66 11.43
N ARG A 182 -1.36 13.82 12.45
CA ARG A 182 -0.61 14.18 13.68
C ARG A 182 0.77 14.76 13.40
N GLN A 183 1.46 14.29 12.35
CA GLN A 183 2.80 14.76 11.98
C GLN A 183 2.85 16.25 11.65
N LYS A 184 1.75 16.82 11.18
CA LYS A 184 1.63 18.26 10.89
C LYS A 184 1.15 19.08 12.08
N LEU A 185 0.64 18.45 13.15
CA LEU A 185 0.11 19.11 14.34
C LEU A 185 1.14 19.33 15.44
N PHE A 186 2.34 18.76 15.32
CA PHE A 186 3.42 19.05 16.27
C PHE A 186 3.84 20.52 16.20
N ALA A 187 4.29 21.09 17.31
CA ALA A 187 4.80 22.47 17.37
C ALA A 187 5.87 22.78 16.30
N LYS A 188 6.67 21.77 15.95
CA LYS A 188 7.51 21.74 14.75
C LYS A 188 7.01 20.61 13.88
N PRO A 189 6.31 20.87 12.77
CA PRO A 189 5.83 19.86 11.85
C PRO A 189 6.96 18.93 11.40
N ARG A 190 6.71 17.63 11.41
CA ARG A 190 7.70 16.65 11.02
C ARG A 190 7.75 16.53 9.50
N HIS A 191 8.94 16.63 8.93
CA HIS A 191 9.18 16.28 7.54
C HIS A 191 9.17 14.75 7.38
N THR A 192 8.43 14.26 6.39
CA THR A 192 8.35 12.83 6.07
C THR A 192 9.31 12.51 4.93
N GLU A 193 10.43 11.88 5.24
CA GLU A 193 11.38 11.40 4.22
C GLU A 193 10.87 10.13 3.55
N LEU A 194 10.30 9.22 4.34
CA LEU A 194 9.85 7.92 3.88
C LEU A 194 8.42 7.64 4.35
N PHE A 195 7.53 7.40 3.40
CA PHE A 195 6.14 7.04 3.64
C PHE A 195 5.90 5.62 3.11
N ILE A 196 5.59 4.68 4.00
CA ILE A 196 5.46 3.26 3.69
C ILE A 196 3.99 2.88 3.79
N VAL A 197 3.41 2.29 2.74
CA VAL A 197 2.08 1.70 2.82
C VAL A 197 2.15 0.18 2.85
N VAL A 198 1.31 -0.42 3.67
CA VAL A 198 1.00 -1.85 3.68
C VAL A 198 -0.48 -1.99 3.36
N THR A 199 -0.78 -2.49 2.15
CA THR A 199 -2.17 -2.75 1.74
C THR A 199 -2.59 -4.14 2.18
N MET A 200 -3.78 -4.24 2.76
CA MET A 200 -4.34 -5.51 3.25
C MET A 200 -5.84 -5.59 2.98
N TYR A 201 -6.34 -6.81 2.91
CA TYR A 201 -7.76 -7.13 2.74
C TYR A 201 -8.26 -8.06 3.84
N ASN A 202 -7.91 -9.33 3.79
CA ASN A 202 -8.32 -10.35 4.75
C ASN A 202 -7.16 -11.26 5.19
N GLU A 203 -5.92 -10.83 4.94
CA GLU A 203 -4.74 -11.58 5.33
C GLU A 203 -4.73 -11.85 6.84
N ASP A 204 -4.22 -13.02 7.19
CA ASP A 204 -4.13 -13.46 8.58
C ASP A 204 -3.06 -12.67 9.38
N ASP A 205 -3.12 -12.86 10.69
CA ASP A 205 -2.21 -12.20 11.63
C ASP A 205 -0.74 -12.57 11.39
N PHE A 206 -0.45 -13.78 10.93
CA PHE A 206 0.91 -14.24 10.68
C PHE A 206 1.52 -13.54 9.44
N LEU A 207 0.81 -13.51 8.31
CA LEU A 207 1.26 -12.83 7.09
C LEU A 207 1.43 -11.33 7.33
N PHE A 208 0.47 -10.70 8.01
CA PHE A 208 0.56 -9.31 8.39
C PHE A 208 1.76 -9.03 9.29
N ALA A 209 1.93 -9.78 10.38
CA ALA A 209 3.02 -9.59 11.32
C ALA A 209 4.38 -9.86 10.70
N ARG A 210 4.46 -10.77 9.72
CA ARG A 210 5.67 -11.06 8.94
C ARG A 210 6.13 -9.81 8.17
N THR A 211 5.21 -9.16 7.46
CA THR A 211 5.48 -7.91 6.75
C THR A 211 5.92 -6.81 7.71
N MET A 212 5.14 -6.58 8.77
CA MET A 212 5.44 -5.52 9.73
C MET A 212 6.74 -5.74 10.50
N THR A 213 7.09 -6.99 10.83
CA THR A 213 8.39 -7.32 11.41
C THR A 213 9.54 -6.92 10.48
N GLY A 214 9.39 -7.15 9.18
CA GLY A 214 10.35 -6.70 8.18
C GLY A 214 10.47 -5.17 8.12
N VAL A 215 9.33 -4.47 8.11
CA VAL A 215 9.29 -2.99 8.14
C VAL A 215 9.97 -2.44 9.40
N PHE A 216 9.64 -2.98 10.57
CA PHE A 216 10.24 -2.53 11.84
C PHE A 216 11.76 -2.73 11.87
N LYS A 217 12.28 -3.87 11.37
CA LYS A 217 13.73 -4.11 11.25
C LYS A 217 14.42 -3.09 10.35
N ASN A 218 13.75 -2.68 9.26
CA ASN A 218 14.28 -1.63 8.37
C ASN A 218 14.34 -0.27 9.07
N ILE A 219 13.32 0.10 9.85
CA ILE A 219 13.31 1.34 10.63
C ILE A 219 14.43 1.31 11.69
N GLU A 220 14.61 0.19 12.38
CA GLU A 220 15.74 -0.01 13.31
C GLU A 220 17.08 0.16 12.62
N HIS A 221 17.23 -0.44 11.43
CA HIS A 221 18.45 -0.30 10.64
C HIS A 221 18.72 1.17 10.28
N MET A 222 17.71 1.93 9.87
CA MET A 222 17.86 3.36 9.56
C MET A 222 18.20 4.17 10.81
N CYS A 223 17.61 3.86 11.96
CA CYS A 223 17.91 4.52 13.23
C CYS A 223 19.31 4.18 13.78
N SER A 224 19.86 3.00 13.49
CA SER A 224 21.20 2.58 13.92
C SER A 224 22.35 3.21 13.12
N ARG A 225 22.07 3.90 12.03
CA ARG A 225 23.10 4.48 11.16
C ARG A 225 23.73 5.73 11.78
N THR A 226 25.06 5.71 11.92
CA THR A 226 25.82 6.81 12.53
C THR A 226 26.48 7.74 11.51
N ARG A 227 26.71 7.29 10.27
CA ARG A 227 27.41 8.06 9.22
C ARG A 227 26.48 8.44 8.08
N SER A 228 25.23 8.80 8.35
CA SER A 228 24.27 9.24 7.34
C SER A 228 23.83 10.67 7.60
N LYS A 229 23.71 11.48 6.54
CA LYS A 229 23.17 12.85 6.63
C LYS A 229 21.66 12.84 6.94
N THR A 230 20.94 11.82 6.49
CA THR A 230 19.47 11.73 6.59
C THR A 230 19.03 10.88 7.77
N TRP A 231 19.72 9.74 8.00
CA TRP A 231 19.35 8.73 8.99
C TRP A 231 20.20 8.82 10.25
N GLY A 232 19.68 8.32 11.35
CA GLY A 232 20.33 8.32 12.65
C GLY A 232 19.32 8.06 13.76
N LYS A 233 19.66 8.28 15.02
CA LYS A 233 18.84 7.95 16.20
C LYS A 233 17.38 8.44 16.10
N ASP A 234 17.17 9.61 15.49
CA ASP A 234 15.85 10.22 15.31
C ASP A 234 15.21 9.93 13.94
N ALA A 235 15.74 8.97 13.16
CA ALA A 235 15.22 8.63 11.84
C ALA A 235 13.74 8.24 11.85
N TRP A 236 13.27 7.59 12.92
CA TRP A 236 11.87 7.21 13.08
C TRP A 236 10.88 8.37 12.97
N LYS A 237 11.30 9.60 13.33
CA LYS A 237 10.48 10.81 13.19
C LYS A 237 10.23 11.22 11.74
N LYS A 238 11.08 10.74 10.82
CA LYS A 238 11.00 11.00 9.38
C LYS A 238 10.31 9.87 8.60
N ILE A 239 9.86 8.82 9.28
CA ILE A 239 9.26 7.65 8.67
C ILE A 239 7.84 7.50 9.19
N VAL A 240 6.89 7.33 8.28
CA VAL A 240 5.49 7.06 8.60
C VAL A 240 5.08 5.75 7.92
N VAL A 241 4.48 4.85 8.69
CA VAL A 241 3.95 3.57 8.19
C VAL A 241 2.43 3.65 8.17
N CYS A 242 1.85 3.44 7.01
CA CYS A 242 0.41 3.46 6.79
C CYS A 242 -0.09 2.05 6.47
N VAL A 243 -0.97 1.51 7.29
CA VAL A 243 -1.66 0.25 7.01
C VAL A 243 -3.05 0.58 6.53
N ILE A 244 -3.43 0.13 5.32
CA ILE A 244 -4.74 0.38 4.75
C ILE A 244 -5.48 -0.93 4.56
N SER A 245 -6.58 -1.10 5.29
CA SER A 245 -7.45 -2.28 5.23
C SER A 245 -8.67 -2.01 4.36
N ASP A 246 -8.90 -2.88 3.39
CA ASP A 246 -9.94 -2.72 2.37
C ASP A 246 -11.26 -3.37 2.78
N GLY A 247 -12.03 -2.63 3.57
CA GLY A 247 -13.36 -3.01 4.05
C GLY A 247 -13.37 -3.49 5.51
N ARG A 248 -14.10 -2.75 6.34
CA ARG A 248 -14.23 -3.02 7.78
C ARG A 248 -14.81 -4.40 8.10
N ALA A 249 -15.75 -4.86 7.29
CA ALA A 249 -16.37 -6.19 7.46
C ALA A 249 -15.46 -7.35 6.99
N LYS A 250 -14.37 -7.05 6.28
CA LYS A 250 -13.50 -8.06 5.64
C LYS A 250 -12.18 -8.30 6.37
N ILE A 251 -11.77 -7.37 7.22
CA ILE A 251 -10.52 -7.50 7.96
C ILE A 251 -10.54 -8.76 8.84
N ASN A 252 -9.45 -9.51 8.82
CA ASN A 252 -9.29 -10.68 9.68
C ASN A 252 -9.32 -10.27 11.17
N PRO A 253 -10.15 -10.90 12.01
CA PRO A 253 -10.26 -10.54 13.42
C PRO A 253 -8.95 -10.64 14.20
N ARG A 254 -8.08 -11.62 13.87
CA ARG A 254 -6.77 -11.78 14.52
C ARG A 254 -5.83 -10.64 14.14
N THR A 255 -5.82 -10.23 12.86
CA THR A 255 -5.03 -9.09 12.38
C THR A 255 -5.51 -7.80 13.04
N ARG A 256 -6.83 -7.62 13.20
CA ARG A 256 -7.40 -6.49 13.94
C ARG A 256 -6.95 -6.49 15.40
N ALA A 257 -6.90 -7.67 16.06
CA ALA A 257 -6.39 -7.80 17.42
C ALA A 257 -4.89 -7.44 17.52
N VAL A 258 -4.07 -7.80 16.51
CA VAL A 258 -2.67 -7.37 16.44
C VAL A 258 -2.58 -5.84 16.35
N MET A 259 -3.41 -5.19 15.51
CA MET A 259 -3.44 -3.72 15.42
C MET A 259 -3.84 -3.06 16.75
N ALA A 260 -4.79 -3.65 17.48
CA ALA A 260 -5.17 -3.19 18.82
C ALA A 260 -4.00 -3.36 19.81
N GLY A 261 -3.30 -4.48 19.77
CA GLY A 261 -2.11 -4.73 20.59
C GLY A 261 -0.92 -3.79 20.27
N LEU A 262 -0.84 -3.28 19.04
CA LEU A 262 0.11 -2.23 18.66
C LEU A 262 -0.32 -0.83 19.12
N GLY A 263 -1.53 -0.66 19.67
CA GLY A 263 -2.10 0.62 20.06
C GLY A 263 -2.72 1.42 18.90
N CYS A 264 -2.81 0.83 17.71
CA CYS A 264 -3.30 1.50 16.50
C CYS A 264 -4.77 1.22 16.18
N TYR A 265 -5.50 0.62 17.10
CA TYR A 265 -6.93 0.35 16.95
C TYR A 265 -7.59 0.20 18.32
N GLN A 266 -8.82 0.68 18.46
CA GLN A 266 -9.67 0.47 19.63
C GLN A 266 -11.10 0.19 19.17
N ASP A 267 -11.72 -0.84 19.71
CA ASP A 267 -13.13 -1.15 19.45
C ASP A 267 -14.07 -0.08 20.04
N GLY A 268 -15.21 0.10 19.41
CA GLY A 268 -16.29 0.97 19.90
C GLY A 268 -16.10 2.47 19.63
N ILE A 269 -14.94 2.91 19.11
CA ILE A 269 -14.69 4.33 18.81
C ILE A 269 -15.24 4.73 17.45
N ALA A 270 -15.19 3.81 16.48
CA ALA A 270 -15.60 4.07 15.10
C ALA A 270 -17.06 4.52 15.01
N LYS A 271 -17.31 5.63 14.32
CA LYS A 271 -18.65 6.19 14.06
C LYS A 271 -19.08 5.88 12.65
N GLN A 272 -20.35 5.56 12.45
CA GLN A 272 -20.90 5.30 11.11
C GLN A 272 -21.20 6.58 10.35
N GLN A 273 -21.60 7.63 11.09
CA GLN A 273 -21.97 8.93 10.51
C GLN A 273 -21.40 10.08 11.34
N VAL A 274 -21.08 11.17 10.68
CA VAL A 274 -20.71 12.46 11.27
C VAL A 274 -21.47 13.57 10.56
N ASN A 275 -22.26 14.36 11.29
CA ASN A 275 -23.09 15.43 10.74
C ASN A 275 -24.00 14.98 9.57
N GLY A 276 -24.57 13.77 9.66
CA GLY A 276 -25.43 13.22 8.60
C GLY A 276 -24.69 12.68 7.36
N LYS A 277 -23.35 12.81 7.29
CA LYS A 277 -22.52 12.21 6.24
C LYS A 277 -22.02 10.84 6.68
N ASP A 278 -22.09 9.85 5.81
CA ASP A 278 -21.53 8.53 6.06
C ASP A 278 -20.00 8.57 6.15
N VAL A 279 -19.43 7.81 7.06
CA VAL A 279 -17.97 7.67 7.18
C VAL A 279 -17.47 6.71 6.10
N THR A 280 -16.50 7.17 5.32
CA THR A 280 -15.86 6.40 4.25
C THR A 280 -14.64 5.63 4.73
N ALA A 281 -13.89 6.21 5.68
CA ALA A 281 -12.71 5.58 6.29
C ALA A 281 -12.49 6.03 7.73
N HIS A 282 -12.02 5.09 8.55
CA HIS A 282 -11.61 5.31 9.93
C HIS A 282 -10.10 5.39 10.00
N ILE A 283 -9.57 6.51 10.48
CA ILE A 283 -8.14 6.78 10.52
C ILE A 283 -7.69 6.79 11.98
N TYR A 284 -6.78 5.88 12.31
CA TYR A 284 -6.19 5.75 13.64
C TYR A 284 -4.70 6.06 13.54
N GLU A 285 -4.22 7.00 14.35
CA GLU A 285 -2.83 7.45 14.35
C GLU A 285 -2.21 7.22 15.72
N TYR A 286 -1.11 6.51 15.76
CA TYR A 286 -0.39 6.23 16.99
C TYR A 286 1.10 6.01 16.74
N THR A 287 1.96 6.38 17.68
CA THR A 287 3.38 6.06 17.65
C THR A 287 3.65 4.87 18.55
N THR A 288 3.68 3.67 17.93
CA THR A 288 3.86 2.42 18.68
C THR A 288 5.30 2.21 19.14
N GLN A 289 5.45 1.67 20.33
CA GLN A 289 6.71 1.18 20.89
C GLN A 289 6.67 -0.36 21.08
N VAL A 290 5.60 -1.00 20.64
CA VAL A 290 5.43 -2.45 20.71
C VAL A 290 6.06 -3.13 19.51
N GLY A 291 6.91 -4.10 19.74
CA GLY A 291 7.48 -4.95 18.69
C GLY A 291 6.68 -6.20 18.46
N MET A 292 6.95 -6.89 17.35
CA MET A 292 6.37 -8.19 17.04
C MET A 292 7.47 -9.22 16.83
N GLU A 293 7.23 -10.44 17.31
CA GLU A 293 8.07 -11.60 17.09
C GLU A 293 7.21 -12.76 16.61
N LEU A 294 7.70 -13.48 15.62
CA LEU A 294 7.06 -14.69 15.12
C LEU A 294 7.73 -15.91 15.73
N LYS A 295 6.94 -16.74 16.43
CA LYS A 295 7.39 -18.03 16.99
C LYS A 295 6.51 -19.15 16.43
N GLY A 296 7.07 -19.96 15.53
CA GLY A 296 6.29 -20.91 14.77
C GLY A 296 5.21 -20.21 13.94
N SER A 297 3.94 -20.56 14.16
CA SER A 297 2.78 -19.93 13.50
C SER A 297 2.07 -18.87 14.38
N GLN A 298 2.67 -18.48 15.51
CA GLN A 298 2.05 -17.53 16.44
C GLN A 298 2.73 -16.18 16.43
N VAL A 299 1.93 -15.12 16.57
CA VAL A 299 2.39 -13.73 16.70
C VAL A 299 2.49 -13.37 18.17
N HIS A 300 3.67 -12.97 18.61
CA HIS A 300 3.92 -12.48 19.95
C HIS A 300 4.22 -10.99 19.93
N LEU A 301 3.46 -10.23 20.69
CA LEU A 301 3.71 -8.81 20.92
C LEU A 301 4.67 -8.65 22.09
N LYS A 302 5.71 -7.84 21.94
CA LYS A 302 6.71 -7.57 22.98
C LYS A 302 6.88 -6.07 23.18
N PRO A 303 7.08 -5.62 24.41
CA PRO A 303 7.54 -4.25 24.64
C PRO A 303 8.84 -4.03 23.88
N ARG A 304 8.91 -2.98 23.13
CA ARG A 304 10.09 -2.64 22.34
C ARG A 304 10.94 -1.64 23.09
N SER A 305 12.13 -2.01 23.45
CA SER A 305 13.13 -1.07 23.95
C SER A 305 13.82 -0.43 22.75
N GLY A 306 13.57 0.84 22.48
CA GLY A 306 14.42 1.57 21.56
C GLY A 306 13.69 2.42 20.53
N VAL A 307 13.23 1.89 19.40
CA VAL A 307 12.81 2.71 18.26
C VAL A 307 11.30 2.77 18.11
N PRO A 308 10.66 3.94 18.34
CA PRO A 308 9.25 4.13 18.05
C PRO A 308 8.94 4.04 16.56
N VAL A 309 7.70 3.70 16.21
CA VAL A 309 7.22 3.69 14.82
C VAL A 309 5.92 4.49 14.73
N GLN A 310 5.93 5.54 13.89
CA GLN A 310 4.73 6.33 13.62
C GLN A 310 3.83 5.54 12.68
N MET A 311 2.63 5.21 13.13
CA MET A 311 1.67 4.41 12.39
C MET A 311 0.39 5.19 12.11
N ILE A 312 -0.13 4.99 10.90
CA ILE A 312 -1.48 5.36 10.47
C ILE A 312 -2.19 4.05 10.11
N PHE A 313 -3.31 3.77 10.74
CA PHE A 313 -4.17 2.67 10.33
C PHE A 313 -5.44 3.26 9.71
N CYS A 314 -5.64 3.02 8.42
CA CYS A 314 -6.81 3.44 7.66
C CYS A 314 -7.70 2.22 7.41
N LEU A 315 -8.82 2.14 8.11
CA LEU A 315 -9.82 1.09 7.96
C LEU A 315 -10.97 1.63 7.12
N LYS A 316 -11.04 1.24 5.85
CA LYS A 316 -12.12 1.67 4.95
C LYS A 316 -13.44 1.00 5.35
N GLU A 317 -14.54 1.72 5.29
CA GLU A 317 -15.85 1.14 5.62
C GLU A 317 -16.27 0.10 4.59
N LYS A 318 -16.12 0.40 3.30
CA LYS A 318 -16.49 -0.48 2.17
C LYS A 318 -15.26 -1.06 1.49
N ASN A 319 -15.40 -2.27 0.91
CA ASN A 319 -14.40 -2.82 0.01
C ASN A 319 -14.47 -2.10 -1.34
N GLN A 320 -13.42 -1.34 -1.66
CA GLN A 320 -13.29 -0.56 -2.89
C GLN A 320 -12.04 -0.95 -3.69
N LYS A 321 -11.49 -2.13 -3.43
CA LYS A 321 -10.31 -2.71 -4.07
C LYS A 321 -9.00 -1.97 -3.74
N LYS A 322 -7.87 -2.58 -4.15
CA LYS A 322 -6.50 -2.10 -3.86
C LYS A 322 -6.24 -0.69 -4.39
N ILE A 323 -6.71 -0.38 -5.59
CA ILE A 323 -6.46 0.93 -6.21
C ILE A 323 -7.04 2.10 -5.40
N ASN A 324 -8.20 1.91 -4.77
CA ASN A 324 -8.75 2.89 -3.83
C ASN A 324 -7.91 3.02 -2.56
N SER A 325 -7.29 1.92 -2.07
CA SER A 325 -6.34 2.00 -0.95
C SER A 325 -5.11 2.84 -1.33
N HIS A 326 -4.62 2.73 -2.57
CA HIS A 326 -3.55 3.60 -3.07
C HIS A 326 -4.00 5.06 -3.24
N ARG A 327 -5.30 5.34 -3.51
CA ARG A 327 -5.83 6.71 -3.49
C ARG A 327 -5.77 7.31 -2.08
N TRP A 328 -6.19 6.59 -1.06
CA TRP A 328 -6.02 7.03 0.34
C TRP A 328 -4.56 7.31 0.67
N PHE A 329 -3.65 6.46 0.19
CA PHE A 329 -2.22 6.66 0.43
C PHE A 329 -1.66 7.90 -0.28
N PHE A 330 -1.85 8.03 -1.60
CA PHE A 330 -1.21 9.07 -2.41
C PHE A 330 -1.96 10.39 -2.43
N GLN A 331 -3.30 10.37 -2.56
CA GLN A 331 -4.10 11.58 -2.72
C GLN A 331 -4.54 12.17 -1.38
N ALA A 332 -4.93 11.35 -0.40
CA ALA A 332 -5.31 11.82 0.91
C ALA A 332 -4.08 12.10 1.79
N PHE A 333 -3.42 11.04 2.26
CA PHE A 333 -2.32 11.17 3.23
C PHE A 333 -1.04 11.72 2.60
N GLY A 334 -0.73 11.35 1.37
CA GLY A 334 0.45 11.81 0.64
C GLY A 334 0.44 13.34 0.47
N ARG A 335 -0.69 13.94 0.13
CA ARG A 335 -0.82 15.41 0.01
C ARG A 335 -0.64 16.13 1.34
N VAL A 336 -1.08 15.53 2.44
CA VAL A 336 -0.89 16.11 3.78
C VAL A 336 0.56 15.96 4.24
N LEU A 337 1.17 14.79 4.06
CA LEU A 337 2.52 14.50 4.56
C LEU A 337 3.63 15.08 3.69
N ASP A 338 3.40 15.19 2.38
CA ASP A 338 4.37 15.60 1.36
C ASP A 338 5.71 14.84 1.49
N PRO A 339 5.70 13.51 1.33
CA PRO A 339 6.88 12.69 1.55
C PRO A 339 7.86 12.79 0.37
N ASN A 340 9.16 12.60 0.62
CA ASN A 340 10.14 12.49 -0.47
C ASN A 340 9.97 11.17 -1.23
N ILE A 341 9.90 10.04 -0.51
CA ILE A 341 9.83 8.70 -1.09
C ILE A 341 8.63 7.94 -0.50
N CYS A 342 7.86 7.32 -1.36
CA CYS A 342 6.77 6.41 -1.04
C CYS A 342 7.21 4.96 -1.27
N VAL A 343 6.90 4.05 -0.36
CA VAL A 343 7.16 2.60 -0.50
C VAL A 343 5.84 1.86 -0.43
N LEU A 344 5.61 0.97 -1.39
CA LEU A 344 4.43 0.11 -1.47
C LEU A 344 4.81 -1.30 -1.06
N LEU A 345 4.01 -1.87 -0.17
CA LEU A 345 4.09 -3.25 0.29
C LEU A 345 2.70 -3.86 0.33
N ASP A 346 2.59 -5.12 -0.06
CA ASP A 346 1.39 -5.92 0.21
C ASP A 346 1.57 -6.71 1.52
N ALA A 347 0.51 -6.86 2.29
CA ALA A 347 0.49 -7.78 3.43
C ALA A 347 0.82 -9.21 2.94
N GLY A 348 1.74 -9.89 3.64
CA GLY A 348 2.34 -11.15 3.19
C GLY A 348 3.72 -10.99 2.55
N THR A 349 4.08 -9.81 2.05
CA THR A 349 5.43 -9.55 1.53
C THR A 349 6.35 -9.06 2.66
N GLN A 350 7.41 -9.80 2.95
CA GLN A 350 8.39 -9.46 3.97
C GLN A 350 9.61 -8.80 3.35
N PRO A 351 9.87 -7.51 3.58
CA PRO A 351 11.11 -6.88 3.16
C PRO A 351 12.29 -7.43 3.96
N GLY A 352 13.44 -7.60 3.31
CA GLY A 352 14.68 -7.98 3.96
C GLY A 352 15.13 -6.94 4.99
N LYS A 353 16.10 -7.29 5.82
CA LYS A 353 16.50 -6.50 7.01
C LYS A 353 16.84 -5.02 6.73
N ASP A 354 17.40 -4.70 5.57
CA ASP A 354 17.83 -3.37 5.15
C ASP A 354 17.30 -3.00 3.74
N SER A 355 16.32 -3.73 3.25
CA SER A 355 15.86 -3.64 1.86
C SER A 355 15.17 -2.31 1.56
N ILE A 356 14.36 -1.79 2.48
CA ILE A 356 13.72 -0.47 2.31
C ILE A 356 14.77 0.64 2.31
N TYR A 357 15.80 0.53 3.17
CA TYR A 357 16.93 1.46 3.15
C TYR A 357 17.66 1.42 1.79
N ARG A 358 17.85 0.24 1.20
CA ARG A 358 18.53 0.10 -0.11
C ARG A 358 17.70 0.68 -1.24
N LEU A 359 16.36 0.53 -1.20
CA LEU A 359 15.47 1.24 -2.13
C LEU A 359 15.63 2.75 -1.97
N TRP A 360 15.51 3.27 -0.74
CA TRP A 360 15.70 4.69 -0.48
C TRP A 360 17.07 5.18 -0.97
N LYS A 361 18.13 4.40 -0.78
CA LYS A 361 19.49 4.77 -1.21
C LYS A 361 19.61 4.92 -2.73
N ALA A 362 18.84 4.19 -3.53
CA ALA A 362 18.82 4.37 -4.98
C ALA A 362 18.35 5.79 -5.36
N PHE A 363 17.34 6.32 -4.67
CA PHE A 363 16.87 7.68 -4.88
C PHE A 363 17.84 8.75 -4.35
N ASP A 364 18.59 8.46 -3.30
CA ASP A 364 19.61 9.35 -2.75
C ASP A 364 20.82 9.47 -3.69
N VAL A 365 21.20 8.38 -4.37
CA VAL A 365 22.31 8.34 -5.32
C VAL A 365 21.93 8.90 -6.68
N GLU A 366 20.72 8.60 -7.17
CA GLU A 366 20.23 9.04 -8.47
C GLU A 366 19.05 10.02 -8.30
N PRO A 367 19.29 11.33 -8.43
CA PRO A 367 18.24 12.33 -8.28
C PRO A 367 17.10 12.19 -9.29
N MET A 368 17.37 11.63 -10.48
CA MET A 368 16.37 11.41 -11.52
C MET A 368 15.66 10.06 -11.38
N CYS A 369 15.93 9.28 -10.33
CA CYS A 369 15.18 8.08 -10.06
C CYS A 369 13.74 8.45 -9.65
N GLY A 370 12.77 8.11 -10.51
CA GLY A 370 11.33 8.31 -10.26
C GLY A 370 10.67 7.12 -9.59
N GLY A 371 11.20 5.92 -9.81
CA GLY A 371 10.71 4.68 -9.19
C GLY A 371 11.78 3.60 -9.14
N ALA A 372 11.68 2.72 -8.15
CA ALA A 372 12.61 1.60 -7.97
C ALA A 372 11.88 0.36 -7.41
N CYS A 373 12.35 -0.83 -7.78
CA CYS A 373 11.91 -2.07 -7.17
C CYS A 373 13.11 -2.92 -6.72
N GLY A 374 12.83 -3.82 -5.78
CA GLY A 374 13.79 -4.83 -5.32
C GLY A 374 13.60 -6.18 -5.99
N GLU A 375 14.45 -7.13 -5.61
CA GLU A 375 14.33 -8.54 -5.95
C GLU A 375 13.19 -9.17 -5.13
N ILE A 376 12.12 -9.60 -5.81
CA ILE A 376 11.05 -10.38 -5.17
C ILE A 376 11.43 -11.85 -5.23
N LYS A 377 11.40 -12.51 -4.06
CA LYS A 377 11.67 -13.93 -3.87
C LYS A 377 10.40 -14.64 -3.43
N VAL A 378 10.24 -15.88 -3.89
CA VAL A 378 9.17 -16.75 -3.43
C VAL A 378 9.49 -17.26 -2.01
N MET A 379 8.50 -17.26 -1.13
CA MET A 379 8.61 -17.83 0.20
C MET A 379 8.65 -19.38 0.12
N LEU A 380 9.80 -19.95 0.35
CA LEU A 380 10.05 -21.39 0.16
C LEU A 380 9.99 -22.23 1.45
N ASN A 381 9.80 -21.62 2.62
CA ASN A 381 9.79 -22.31 3.91
C ASN A 381 10.98 -23.31 4.05
N HIS A 382 12.20 -22.81 3.92
CA HIS A 382 13.45 -23.60 3.92
C HIS A 382 13.49 -24.65 2.80
N GLY A 383 12.90 -24.36 1.65
CA GLY A 383 12.89 -25.23 0.47
C GLY A 383 11.76 -26.27 0.45
N LYS A 384 11.00 -26.43 1.52
CA LYS A 384 9.90 -27.42 1.57
C LYS A 384 8.82 -27.20 0.51
N LYS A 385 8.50 -25.93 0.19
CA LYS A 385 7.51 -25.59 -0.83
C LYS A 385 7.97 -25.91 -2.27
N LEU A 386 9.25 -26.18 -2.52
CA LEU A 386 9.75 -26.56 -3.85
C LEU A 386 9.28 -27.94 -4.33
N ILE A 387 8.79 -28.79 -3.43
CA ILE A 387 8.19 -30.08 -3.79
C ILE A 387 6.93 -29.86 -4.64
N ASN A 388 6.23 -28.75 -4.44
CA ASN A 388 5.09 -28.37 -5.28
C ASN A 388 5.59 -27.81 -6.62
N PRO A 389 5.27 -28.46 -7.78
CA PRO A 389 5.76 -28.02 -9.08
C PRO A 389 5.28 -26.63 -9.49
N LEU A 390 4.09 -26.21 -9.03
CA LEU A 390 3.58 -24.85 -9.26
C LEU A 390 4.45 -23.80 -8.57
N VAL A 391 4.82 -24.03 -7.32
CA VAL A 391 5.69 -23.12 -6.56
C VAL A 391 7.10 -23.13 -7.15
N ALA A 392 7.62 -24.30 -7.55
CA ALA A 392 8.93 -24.42 -8.19
C ALA A 392 8.99 -23.65 -9.51
N GLY A 393 7.96 -23.78 -10.36
CA GLY A 393 7.86 -23.05 -11.62
C GLY A 393 7.82 -21.53 -11.42
N GLN A 394 7.01 -21.04 -10.48
CA GLN A 394 6.95 -19.62 -10.15
C GLN A 394 8.26 -19.10 -9.57
N ASN A 395 8.95 -19.89 -8.72
CA ASN A 395 10.25 -19.51 -8.22
C ASN A 395 11.31 -19.40 -9.33
N PHE A 396 11.27 -20.30 -10.31
CA PHE A 396 12.14 -20.24 -11.50
C PHE A 396 11.86 -18.98 -12.31
N GLU A 397 10.60 -18.69 -12.61
CA GLU A 397 10.17 -17.50 -13.34
C GLU A 397 10.64 -16.20 -12.66
N TYR A 398 10.44 -16.10 -11.34
CA TYR A 398 10.88 -14.91 -10.59
C TYR A 398 12.39 -14.74 -10.62
N LYS A 399 13.15 -15.84 -10.49
CA LYS A 399 14.61 -15.79 -10.60
C LYS A 399 15.06 -15.38 -11.99
N LEU A 400 14.44 -15.91 -13.03
CA LEU A 400 14.76 -15.56 -14.41
C LEU A 400 14.55 -14.07 -14.66
N SER A 401 13.38 -13.53 -14.29
CA SER A 401 13.08 -12.12 -14.42
C SER A 401 14.03 -11.24 -13.61
N ASN A 402 14.39 -11.63 -12.39
CA ASN A 402 15.31 -10.87 -11.54
C ASN A 402 16.77 -10.90 -12.03
N ILE A 403 17.18 -11.90 -12.80
CA ILE A 403 18.56 -12.05 -13.31
C ILE A 403 18.70 -11.45 -14.72
N LEU A 404 17.68 -11.56 -15.57
CA LEU A 404 17.74 -11.15 -16.98
C LEU A 404 16.93 -9.89 -17.26
N ASP A 405 15.60 -9.96 -17.08
CA ASP A 405 14.71 -8.89 -17.54
C ASP A 405 14.92 -7.58 -16.81
N LYS A 406 14.78 -7.57 -15.50
CA LYS A 406 14.87 -6.33 -14.70
C LYS A 406 16.22 -5.63 -14.76
N PRO A 407 17.39 -6.34 -14.74
CA PRO A 407 18.67 -5.68 -14.95
C PRO A 407 18.81 -5.06 -16.34
N LEU A 408 18.29 -5.73 -17.39
CA LEU A 408 18.30 -5.21 -18.76
C LEU A 408 17.43 -3.95 -18.85
N GLU A 409 16.16 -4.02 -18.45
CA GLU A 409 15.24 -2.89 -18.42
C GLU A 409 15.79 -1.72 -17.61
N SER A 410 16.37 -1.98 -16.43
CA SER A 410 16.98 -0.96 -15.58
C SER A 410 18.18 -0.26 -16.25
N ALA A 411 18.96 -0.96 -17.07
CA ALA A 411 20.06 -0.35 -17.81
C ALA A 411 19.57 0.69 -18.82
N PHE A 412 18.40 0.47 -19.42
CA PHE A 412 17.74 1.45 -20.29
C PHE A 412 17.06 2.58 -19.51
N GLY A 413 16.78 2.38 -18.22
CA GLY A 413 16.10 3.34 -17.34
C GLY A 413 14.58 3.30 -17.40
N PHE A 414 14.03 2.25 -18.00
CA PHE A 414 12.60 1.94 -18.00
C PHE A 414 12.41 0.50 -17.55
N ILE A 415 11.55 0.28 -16.56
CA ILE A 415 11.15 -1.03 -16.08
C ILE A 415 9.66 -1.18 -16.36
N SER A 416 9.31 -2.21 -17.11
CA SER A 416 7.94 -2.45 -17.58
C SER A 416 6.93 -2.61 -16.45
N VAL A 417 7.37 -3.08 -15.27
CA VAL A 417 6.56 -3.18 -14.06
C VAL A 417 7.40 -3.03 -12.80
N LEU A 418 7.03 -2.08 -11.96
CA LEU A 418 7.45 -2.00 -10.57
C LEU A 418 6.35 -2.66 -9.73
N PRO A 419 6.58 -3.89 -9.21
CA PRO A 419 5.52 -4.65 -8.56
C PRO A 419 4.94 -3.92 -7.34
N GLY A 420 3.63 -3.73 -7.27
CA GLY A 420 2.96 -3.11 -6.14
C GLY A 420 3.14 -3.83 -4.80
N ALA A 421 3.67 -5.07 -4.84
CA ALA A 421 3.99 -5.83 -3.65
C ALA A 421 5.29 -5.36 -2.96
N PHE A 422 6.27 -4.83 -3.72
CA PHE A 422 7.53 -4.29 -3.19
C PHE A 422 8.18 -3.32 -4.17
N SER A 423 7.78 -2.07 -4.10
CA SER A 423 8.29 -0.98 -4.94
C SER A 423 8.39 0.33 -4.17
N ALA A 424 9.12 1.28 -4.71
CA ALA A 424 9.24 2.61 -4.16
C ALA A 424 9.19 3.66 -5.27
N TYR A 425 8.70 4.85 -4.94
CA TYR A 425 8.50 5.94 -5.88
C TYR A 425 8.89 7.27 -5.25
N ARG A 426 9.50 8.14 -6.03
CA ARG A 426 9.69 9.54 -5.66
C ARG A 426 8.35 10.26 -5.76
N TYR A 427 7.85 10.84 -4.67
CA TYR A 427 6.50 11.38 -4.63
C TYR A 427 6.26 12.47 -5.68
N ILE A 428 7.22 13.38 -5.88
CA ILE A 428 7.12 14.43 -6.91
C ILE A 428 7.07 13.88 -8.34
N ALA A 429 7.67 12.69 -8.59
CA ALA A 429 7.59 12.06 -9.92
C ALA A 429 6.16 11.58 -10.23
N LEU A 430 5.41 11.21 -9.20
CA LEU A 430 4.02 10.75 -9.32
C LEU A 430 3.01 11.90 -9.51
N GLN A 431 3.33 13.11 -9.04
CA GLN A 431 2.37 14.22 -9.04
C GLN A 431 1.89 14.57 -10.45
N ASN A 432 0.63 14.94 -10.54
CA ASN A 432 0.04 15.48 -11.76
C ASN A 432 0.56 16.90 -12.04
N ASP A 433 0.40 17.35 -13.28
CA ASP A 433 0.67 18.73 -13.67
C ASP A 433 -0.43 19.69 -13.15
N LYS A 434 -0.27 21.00 -13.46
CA LYS A 434 -1.25 22.03 -13.06
C LYS A 434 -2.65 21.81 -13.65
N ASN A 435 -2.76 21.03 -14.73
CA ASN A 435 -4.03 20.71 -15.40
C ASN A 435 -4.65 19.41 -14.84
N GLY A 436 -4.09 18.85 -13.77
CA GLY A 436 -4.54 17.59 -13.17
C GLY A 436 -4.17 16.34 -13.97
N GLN A 437 -3.39 16.46 -15.05
CA GLN A 437 -2.95 15.34 -15.88
C GLN A 437 -1.58 14.85 -15.42
N GLY A 438 -1.39 13.54 -15.40
CA GLY A 438 -0.12 12.96 -15.02
C GLY A 438 -0.21 11.52 -14.51
N PRO A 439 0.91 11.01 -13.94
CA PRO A 439 0.99 9.59 -13.57
C PRO A 439 -0.09 9.14 -12.58
N LEU A 440 -0.39 9.92 -11.53
CA LEU A 440 -1.43 9.52 -10.56
C LEU A 440 -2.85 9.59 -11.14
N GLU A 441 -3.14 10.58 -11.98
CA GLU A 441 -4.45 10.65 -12.65
C GLU A 441 -4.66 9.40 -13.51
N ARG A 442 -3.67 9.06 -14.35
CA ARG A 442 -3.73 7.87 -15.19
C ARG A 442 -3.80 6.58 -14.38
N TYR A 443 -3.03 6.49 -13.31
CA TYR A 443 -3.04 5.33 -12.42
C TYR A 443 -4.42 5.09 -11.79
N PHE A 444 -5.09 6.15 -11.32
CA PHE A 444 -6.39 6.05 -10.64
C PHE A 444 -7.59 6.03 -11.58
N LEU A 445 -7.38 6.24 -12.88
CA LEU A 445 -8.46 6.19 -13.86
C LEU A 445 -9.16 4.81 -13.87
N GLY A 446 -8.41 3.74 -13.55
CA GLY A 446 -8.94 2.37 -13.43
C GLY A 446 -10.05 2.20 -12.40
N GLU A 447 -10.06 2.98 -11.32
CA GLU A 447 -11.15 2.93 -10.35
C GLU A 447 -12.45 3.51 -10.93
N LYS A 448 -12.33 4.63 -11.65
CA LYS A 448 -13.49 5.32 -12.24
C LYS A 448 -14.13 4.53 -13.40
N MET A 449 -13.36 3.68 -14.06
CA MET A 449 -13.78 2.92 -15.25
C MET A 449 -14.32 1.52 -14.95
N HIS A 450 -14.46 1.11 -13.71
CA HIS A 450 -15.10 -0.17 -13.35
C HIS A 450 -16.62 -0.17 -13.48
N GLY A 451 -17.20 0.82 -14.14
CA GLY A 451 -18.64 0.89 -14.46
C GLY A 451 -18.98 0.29 -15.84
N ALA A 452 -20.25 0.04 -16.07
CA ALA A 452 -20.81 -0.68 -17.23
C ALA A 452 -20.48 -0.11 -18.64
N ASN A 453 -19.78 1.01 -18.74
CA ASN A 453 -19.47 1.70 -20.00
C ASN A 453 -17.99 1.70 -20.40
N ALA A 454 -17.13 0.94 -19.73
CA ALA A 454 -15.72 0.86 -20.10
C ALA A 454 -15.54 -0.12 -21.28
N GLY A 455 -14.94 0.33 -22.37
CA GLY A 455 -14.56 -0.54 -23.49
C GLY A 455 -13.63 -1.66 -23.04
N ILE A 456 -13.64 -2.79 -23.75
CA ILE A 456 -12.85 -4.00 -23.44
C ILE A 456 -11.36 -3.68 -23.23
N PHE A 457 -10.78 -2.83 -24.07
CA PHE A 457 -9.38 -2.40 -23.94
C PHE A 457 -9.10 -1.72 -22.62
N THR A 458 -9.88 -0.73 -22.26
CA THR A 458 -9.71 0.06 -21.03
C THR A 458 -9.91 -0.80 -19.79
N ALA A 459 -10.92 -1.65 -19.77
CA ALA A 459 -11.20 -2.52 -18.63
C ALA A 459 -10.07 -3.51 -18.35
N ASN A 460 -9.48 -4.09 -19.41
CA ASN A 460 -8.36 -5.03 -19.28
C ASN A 460 -7.02 -4.35 -19.03
N MET A 461 -6.79 -3.15 -19.55
CA MET A 461 -5.59 -2.36 -19.31
C MET A 461 -5.36 -2.10 -17.82
N TYR A 462 -6.41 -1.80 -17.08
CA TYR A 462 -6.34 -1.54 -15.64
C TYR A 462 -6.32 -2.79 -14.74
N LEU A 463 -6.16 -3.98 -15.32
CA LEU A 463 -5.79 -5.18 -14.57
C LEU A 463 -4.30 -5.20 -14.17
N ALA A 464 -3.48 -4.34 -14.81
CA ALA A 464 -2.06 -4.16 -14.53
C ALA A 464 -1.71 -2.67 -14.46
N GLU A 465 -2.37 -1.96 -13.57
CA GLU A 465 -2.24 -0.52 -13.34
C GLU A 465 -0.81 -0.08 -13.04
N ASP A 466 -0.02 -0.94 -12.38
CA ASP A 466 1.39 -0.69 -12.07
C ASP A 466 2.25 -0.46 -13.32
N ARG A 467 1.92 -1.13 -14.44
CA ARG A 467 2.62 -0.97 -15.72
C ARG A 467 2.34 0.39 -16.36
N ILE A 468 1.09 0.85 -16.26
CA ILE A 468 0.71 2.18 -16.75
C ILE A 468 1.44 3.25 -15.96
N LEU A 469 1.51 3.10 -14.63
CA LEU A 469 2.23 4.03 -13.78
C LEU A 469 3.72 4.12 -14.17
N CYS A 470 4.38 2.99 -14.43
CA CYS A 470 5.77 2.95 -14.88
C CYS A 470 5.97 3.73 -16.18
N PHE A 471 5.10 3.50 -17.17
CA PHE A 471 5.16 4.21 -18.45
C PHE A 471 4.94 5.72 -18.29
N GLU A 472 3.92 6.13 -17.56
CA GLU A 472 3.57 7.55 -17.36
C GLU A 472 4.65 8.32 -16.58
N ILE A 473 5.37 7.68 -15.63
CA ILE A 473 6.50 8.30 -14.94
C ILE A 473 7.62 8.62 -15.93
N VAL A 474 8.02 7.66 -16.77
CA VAL A 474 9.15 7.83 -17.69
C VAL A 474 8.80 8.78 -18.83
N THR A 475 7.57 8.77 -19.31
CA THR A 475 7.11 9.65 -20.40
C THR A 475 6.57 10.99 -19.93
N LYS A 476 6.65 11.29 -18.63
CA LYS A 476 6.15 12.53 -18.04
C LYS A 476 6.74 13.75 -18.76
N ARG A 477 5.85 14.63 -19.20
CA ARG A 477 6.20 15.84 -19.97
C ARG A 477 7.18 16.72 -19.20
N ASN A 478 8.19 17.26 -19.90
CA ASN A 478 9.24 18.15 -19.35
C ASN A 478 9.98 17.54 -18.15
N CYS A 479 10.06 16.21 -18.08
CA CYS A 479 10.77 15.48 -17.04
C CYS A 479 11.64 14.39 -17.66
N ARG A 480 12.61 13.89 -16.89
CA ARG A 480 13.53 12.83 -17.30
C ARG A 480 13.66 11.74 -16.23
N TRP A 481 12.51 11.33 -15.67
CA TRP A 481 12.49 10.30 -14.62
C TRP A 481 12.89 8.93 -15.16
N LEU A 482 13.64 8.20 -14.35
CA LEU A 482 14.14 6.85 -14.64
C LEU A 482 13.58 5.86 -13.64
N LEU A 483 13.49 4.61 -14.06
CA LEU A 483 13.14 3.50 -13.18
C LEU A 483 14.38 2.62 -12.95
N GLN A 484 14.56 2.11 -11.73
CA GLN A 484 15.75 1.37 -11.33
C GLN A 484 15.40 0.04 -10.65
N TYR A 485 16.19 -0.98 -10.95
CA TYR A 485 16.18 -2.25 -10.24
C TYR A 485 17.31 -2.32 -9.22
N VAL A 486 16.98 -2.54 -7.96
CA VAL A 486 17.92 -2.61 -6.83
C VAL A 486 18.07 -4.06 -6.39
N LYS A 487 18.96 -4.81 -7.02
CA LYS A 487 19.19 -6.24 -6.75
C LYS A 487 19.48 -6.54 -5.27
N SER A 488 20.15 -5.65 -4.56
CA SER A 488 20.49 -5.82 -3.15
C SER A 488 19.31 -5.61 -2.20
N SER A 489 18.20 -5.03 -2.67
CA SER A 489 16.95 -4.89 -1.93
C SER A 489 16.08 -6.11 -2.20
N THR A 490 15.74 -6.89 -1.19
CA THR A 490 14.99 -8.15 -1.36
C THR A 490 13.68 -8.12 -0.58
N GLY A 491 12.65 -8.73 -1.14
CA GLY A 491 11.38 -9.00 -0.48
C GLY A 491 10.94 -10.43 -0.72
N GLU A 492 10.45 -11.12 0.32
CA GLU A 492 9.88 -12.47 0.18
C GLU A 492 8.35 -12.38 0.20
N THR A 493 7.71 -12.96 -0.80
CA THR A 493 6.26 -13.00 -0.93
C THR A 493 5.74 -14.42 -1.04
N ASP A 494 4.49 -14.62 -0.65
CA ASP A 494 3.79 -15.87 -0.90
C ASP A 494 3.34 -15.96 -2.35
N VAL A 495 3.18 -17.18 -2.84
CA VAL A 495 2.70 -17.46 -4.21
C VAL A 495 1.65 -18.55 -4.17
N PRO A 496 0.71 -18.56 -5.12
CA PRO A 496 -0.29 -19.62 -5.22
C PRO A 496 0.33 -21.02 -5.28
N ASP A 497 -0.14 -21.90 -4.43
CA ASP A 497 0.26 -23.32 -4.41
C ASP A 497 -0.82 -24.26 -4.96
N GLN A 498 -1.99 -23.71 -5.30
CA GLN A 498 -3.10 -24.41 -5.93
C GLN A 498 -3.33 -23.92 -7.36
N MET A 499 -3.69 -24.85 -8.26
CA MET A 499 -3.89 -24.57 -9.69
C MET A 499 -4.99 -23.53 -9.94
N ALA A 500 -6.09 -23.57 -9.21
CA ALA A 500 -7.20 -22.62 -9.39
C ALA A 500 -6.77 -21.19 -9.11
N GLU A 501 -6.06 -20.95 -8.00
CA GLU A 501 -5.53 -19.63 -7.62
C GLU A 501 -4.47 -19.16 -8.62
N PHE A 502 -3.60 -20.06 -9.05
CA PHE A 502 -2.58 -19.77 -10.05
C PHE A 502 -3.20 -19.31 -11.37
N ILE A 503 -4.20 -20.03 -11.90
CA ILE A 503 -4.89 -19.65 -13.13
C ILE A 503 -5.58 -18.29 -13.00
N MET A 504 -6.28 -18.03 -11.88
CA MET A 504 -6.93 -16.74 -11.63
C MET A 504 -5.91 -15.59 -11.59
N GLN A 505 -4.77 -15.79 -10.95
CA GLN A 505 -3.70 -14.81 -10.88
C GLN A 505 -3.10 -14.55 -12.28
N ARG A 506 -2.78 -15.63 -13.03
CA ARG A 506 -2.16 -15.53 -14.37
C ARG A 506 -3.10 -14.93 -15.40
N ARG A 507 -4.38 -15.27 -15.38
CA ARG A 507 -5.39 -14.62 -16.23
C ARG A 507 -5.34 -13.10 -16.10
N ARG A 508 -5.30 -12.59 -14.85
CA ARG A 508 -5.22 -11.15 -14.58
C ARG A 508 -3.90 -10.56 -15.09
N TRP A 509 -2.77 -11.22 -14.80
CA TRP A 509 -1.45 -10.70 -15.17
C TRP A 509 -1.21 -10.70 -16.68
N LEU A 510 -1.55 -11.79 -17.38
CA LEU A 510 -1.35 -11.90 -18.82
C LEU A 510 -2.21 -10.89 -19.57
N ASN A 511 -3.50 -10.82 -19.28
CA ASN A 511 -4.39 -9.86 -19.92
C ASN A 511 -3.94 -8.42 -19.63
N GLY A 512 -3.72 -8.07 -18.37
CA GLY A 512 -3.27 -6.74 -18.00
C GLY A 512 -1.95 -6.35 -18.65
N SER A 513 -0.97 -7.27 -18.71
CA SER A 513 0.33 -7.02 -19.34
C SER A 513 0.22 -6.76 -20.83
N PHE A 514 -0.62 -7.54 -21.53
CA PHE A 514 -0.86 -7.37 -22.97
C PHE A 514 -1.46 -6.00 -23.28
N PHE A 515 -2.55 -5.64 -22.61
CA PHE A 515 -3.21 -4.36 -22.88
C PHE A 515 -2.38 -3.16 -22.42
N ALA A 516 -1.59 -3.29 -21.34
CA ALA A 516 -0.65 -2.24 -20.92
C ALA A 516 0.51 -2.08 -21.92
N ALA A 517 0.98 -3.17 -22.55
CA ALA A 517 1.98 -3.08 -23.61
C ALA A 517 1.42 -2.38 -24.86
N ILE A 518 0.19 -2.68 -25.27
CA ILE A 518 -0.50 -1.94 -26.36
C ILE A 518 -0.61 -0.47 -26.02
N TYR A 519 -0.99 -0.15 -24.77
CA TYR A 519 -1.04 1.24 -24.31
C TYR A 519 0.32 1.94 -24.46
N ALA A 520 1.39 1.33 -23.96
CA ALA A 520 2.74 1.89 -24.06
C ALA A 520 3.19 2.12 -25.51
N ILE A 521 2.92 1.16 -26.41
CA ILE A 521 3.25 1.27 -27.83
C ILE A 521 2.45 2.39 -28.49
N THR A 522 1.15 2.46 -28.29
CA THR A 522 0.29 3.49 -28.90
C THR A 522 0.56 4.90 -28.37
N HIS A 523 1.02 5.01 -27.13
CA HIS A 523 1.36 6.29 -26.49
C HIS A 523 2.85 6.60 -26.49
N PHE A 524 3.67 5.82 -27.18
CA PHE A 524 5.13 6.00 -27.24
C PHE A 524 5.55 7.42 -27.69
N TYR A 525 4.71 8.08 -28.49
CA TYR A 525 4.94 9.48 -28.92
C TYR A 525 5.09 10.45 -27.73
N GLN A 526 4.57 10.13 -26.55
CA GLN A 526 4.71 10.95 -25.33
C GLN A 526 6.17 11.08 -24.92
N LEU A 527 6.99 10.08 -25.20
CA LEU A 527 8.43 10.11 -24.91
C LEU A 527 9.15 11.28 -25.59
N TRP A 528 8.70 11.72 -26.77
CA TRP A 528 9.26 12.86 -27.46
C TRP A 528 8.99 14.20 -26.75
N ARG A 529 7.95 14.24 -25.88
CA ARG A 529 7.60 15.40 -25.07
C ARG A 529 8.33 15.44 -23.72
N SER A 530 9.09 14.39 -23.38
CA SER A 530 9.93 14.34 -22.19
C SER A 530 11.29 15.03 -22.42
N ASP A 531 11.99 15.35 -21.33
CA ASP A 531 13.33 15.96 -21.36
C ASP A 531 14.48 14.95 -21.38
N HIS A 532 14.22 13.70 -21.73
CA HIS A 532 15.26 12.71 -21.92
C HIS A 532 16.19 13.11 -23.07
N SER A 533 17.49 12.79 -22.94
CA SER A 533 18.46 12.99 -24.01
C SER A 533 18.07 12.17 -25.26
N VAL A 534 18.49 12.64 -26.44
CA VAL A 534 18.21 11.97 -27.72
C VAL A 534 18.72 10.53 -27.70
N ILE A 535 19.90 10.29 -27.14
CA ILE A 535 20.48 8.95 -27.01
C ILE A 535 19.56 8.05 -26.15
N ARG A 536 19.06 8.57 -25.04
CA ARG A 536 18.14 7.81 -24.17
C ARG A 536 16.80 7.51 -24.87
N LYS A 537 16.24 8.47 -25.58
CA LYS A 537 15.01 8.26 -26.38
C LYS A 537 15.21 7.17 -27.43
N PHE A 538 16.38 7.13 -28.05
CA PHE A 538 16.73 6.09 -29.01
C PHE A 538 16.88 4.71 -28.33
N MET A 539 17.53 4.65 -27.16
CA MET A 539 17.65 3.40 -26.40
C MET A 539 16.28 2.88 -25.93
N LEU A 540 15.39 3.76 -25.47
CA LEU A 540 14.03 3.40 -25.09
C LEU A 540 13.19 2.96 -26.31
N LEU A 541 13.47 3.49 -27.50
CA LEU A 541 12.84 3.01 -28.73
C LEU A 541 13.26 1.55 -29.05
N ILE A 542 14.56 1.25 -28.92
CA ILE A 542 15.07 -0.12 -29.10
C ILE A 542 14.41 -1.08 -28.10
N GLU A 543 14.33 -0.67 -26.84
CA GLU A 543 13.68 -1.46 -25.79
C GLU A 543 12.20 -1.69 -26.11
N THR A 544 11.46 -0.67 -26.53
CA THR A 544 10.05 -0.79 -26.90
C THR A 544 9.87 -1.71 -28.09
N LEU A 545 10.77 -1.66 -29.08
CA LEU A 545 10.76 -2.60 -30.20
C LEU A 545 11.00 -4.04 -29.74
N TYR A 546 11.99 -4.25 -28.88
CA TYR A 546 12.27 -5.56 -28.28
C TYR A 546 11.06 -6.10 -27.50
N GLN A 547 10.44 -5.28 -26.66
CA GLN A 547 9.23 -5.64 -25.92
C GLN A 547 8.05 -5.97 -26.85
N THR A 548 7.90 -5.22 -27.96
CA THR A 548 6.87 -5.47 -28.96
C THR A 548 7.07 -6.84 -29.65
N ILE A 549 8.31 -7.15 -30.03
CA ILE A 549 8.66 -8.43 -30.64
C ILE A 549 8.37 -9.58 -29.64
N ASN A 550 8.81 -9.44 -28.39
CA ASN A 550 8.54 -10.44 -27.35
C ASN A 550 7.03 -10.66 -27.13
N MET A 551 6.25 -9.58 -27.13
CA MET A 551 4.79 -9.66 -27.02
C MET A 551 4.17 -10.43 -28.17
N LEU A 552 4.60 -10.16 -29.42
CA LEU A 552 4.12 -10.88 -30.60
C LEU A 552 4.47 -12.37 -30.51
N PHE A 553 5.71 -12.71 -30.17
CA PHE A 553 6.10 -14.12 -30.02
C PHE A 553 5.35 -14.82 -28.88
N ALA A 554 5.11 -14.17 -27.75
CA ALA A 554 4.37 -14.75 -26.64
C ALA A 554 2.92 -15.09 -27.03
N TRP A 555 2.31 -14.32 -27.93
CA TRP A 555 0.93 -14.56 -28.37
C TRP A 555 0.83 -15.49 -29.57
N PHE A 556 1.69 -15.33 -30.57
CA PHE A 556 1.65 -16.13 -31.79
C PHE A 556 2.44 -17.43 -31.69
N GLY A 557 3.38 -17.56 -30.76
CA GLY A 557 4.17 -18.80 -30.57
C GLY A 557 3.31 -19.99 -30.21
N ILE A 558 2.32 -19.82 -29.35
CA ILE A 558 1.37 -20.87 -28.97
C ILE A 558 0.52 -21.29 -30.19
N VAL A 559 0.02 -20.29 -30.93
CA VAL A 559 -0.78 -20.56 -32.16
C VAL A 559 0.05 -21.26 -33.22
N SER A 560 1.30 -20.83 -33.43
CA SER A 560 2.22 -21.46 -34.38
C SER A 560 2.55 -22.89 -33.99
N PHE A 561 2.75 -23.17 -32.71
CA PHE A 561 3.00 -24.52 -32.22
C PHE A 561 1.79 -25.43 -32.47
N LEU A 562 0.58 -24.98 -32.10
CA LEU A 562 -0.65 -25.74 -32.31
C LEU A 562 -0.96 -25.97 -33.81
N LEU A 563 -0.62 -25.01 -34.67
CA LEU A 563 -0.78 -25.17 -36.12
C LEU A 563 0.27 -26.11 -36.71
N SER A 564 1.51 -26.14 -36.20
CA SER A 564 2.54 -27.06 -36.68
C SER A 564 2.28 -28.51 -36.31
N ASP A 565 1.56 -28.77 -35.20
CA ASP A 565 1.12 -30.11 -34.82
C ASP A 565 -0.15 -30.57 -35.61
N ALA A 566 -0.85 -29.64 -36.26
CA ALA A 566 -2.06 -29.96 -37.07
C ALA A 566 -1.75 -30.21 -38.55
N PHE A 567 -0.52 -29.98 -39.00
CA PHE A 567 -0.01 -30.29 -40.34
C PHE A 567 1.12 -31.33 -40.28
#